data_99e717a8bfa417549901c4141cfa9bbe
#
_entry.id   99e717a8bfa417549901c4141cfa9bbe
#
_cell.length_a   1.000
_cell.length_b   1.000
_cell.length_c   1.000
_cell.angle_alpha   90.00
_cell.angle_beta   90.00
_cell.angle_gamma   90.00
#
_symmetry.space_group_name_H-M   'P 1'
#
loop_
_entity.id
_entity.type
_entity.pdbx_description
1 polymer ?
#
loop_
_entity_poly.entity_id
_entity_poly.type
_entity_poly.pdbx_seq_one_letter_code
_entity_poly.pdbx_strand_id
1 'polypeptide(L)'
;MKPTTAPPDTTPEPLFVADDLALDFINTTFGVDESRRECFASDESVLQWLRRTGSMTAVSGEVPKWRRGTLLKAAIELRESARELVACRKAGRVGNPAVLNRFLALDSSHKQLEWRQGKPPTLPLQRRLRTVEAALAPVANAIATLLTEGDFKLVRACESSDCTLWFYDRTKAHHRRWCSMAMCGNRAKVAAFRARQAGD
;
A
#
# COMPACT_ATOMS: atom_id res chain seq x y z
N MET A 1 -8.03 -39.77 20.95
CA MET A 1 -7.61 -38.37 20.87
C MET A 1 -7.35 -38.03 19.41
N LYS A 2 -8.21 -37.21 18.78
CA LYS A 2 -7.96 -36.71 17.42
C LYS A 2 -6.98 -35.53 17.52
N PRO A 3 -5.97 -35.42 16.68
CA PRO A 3 -5.11 -34.24 16.65
C PRO A 3 -5.94 -33.05 16.14
N THR A 4 -6.04 -32.02 16.95
CA THR A 4 -6.58 -30.72 16.56
C THR A 4 -5.54 -30.07 15.63
N THR A 5 -5.73 -30.18 14.33
CA THR A 5 -5.00 -29.38 13.35
C THR A 5 -5.43 -27.93 13.51
N ALA A 6 -4.53 -27.11 14.01
CA ALA A 6 -4.70 -25.66 13.95
C ALA A 6 -4.97 -25.25 12.49
N PRO A 7 -5.89 -24.30 12.22
CA PRO A 7 -6.11 -23.84 10.86
C PRO A 7 -4.79 -23.25 10.31
N PRO A 8 -4.50 -23.41 9.00
CA PRO A 8 -3.32 -22.82 8.41
C PRO A 8 -3.35 -21.31 8.64
N ASP A 9 -2.26 -20.78 9.17
CA ASP A 9 -2.00 -19.35 9.39
C ASP A 9 -1.84 -18.68 8.00
N THR A 10 -2.97 -18.52 7.31
CA THR A 10 -3.02 -17.90 5.99
C THR A 10 -3.10 -16.38 6.16
N THR A 11 -1.93 -15.76 6.25
CA THR A 11 -1.82 -14.30 6.08
C THR A 11 -2.57 -13.91 4.79
N PRO A 12 -3.54 -12.99 4.84
CA PRO A 12 -4.34 -12.62 3.69
C PRO A 12 -3.45 -11.98 2.61
N GLU A 13 -3.76 -12.27 1.35
CA GLU A 13 -3.05 -11.64 0.25
C GLU A 13 -3.36 -10.14 0.18
N PRO A 14 -2.33 -9.29 -0.09
CA PRO A 14 -2.53 -7.87 -0.33
C PRO A 14 -3.40 -7.61 -1.57
N LEU A 15 -4.30 -6.65 -1.45
CA LEU A 15 -5.19 -6.21 -2.52
C LEU A 15 -4.54 -5.04 -3.27
N PHE A 16 -4.41 -5.16 -4.59
CA PHE A 16 -3.91 -4.11 -5.48
C PHE A 16 -5.09 -3.54 -6.28
N VAL A 17 -5.89 -2.73 -5.62
CA VAL A 17 -7.16 -2.20 -6.17
C VAL A 17 -7.25 -0.67 -6.08
N ALA A 18 -6.18 -0.02 -5.60
CA ALA A 18 -6.22 1.41 -5.34
C ALA A 18 -5.85 2.27 -6.55
N ASP A 19 -5.25 1.71 -7.60
CA ASP A 19 -4.67 2.42 -8.75
C ASP A 19 -3.60 3.47 -8.33
N ASP A 20 -3.01 3.27 -7.13
CA ASP A 20 -1.97 4.13 -6.56
C ASP A 20 -1.16 3.35 -5.52
N LEU A 21 0.17 3.44 -5.59
CA LEU A 21 1.08 2.67 -4.73
C LEU A 21 0.95 3.03 -3.24
N ALA A 22 0.77 4.33 -2.93
CA ALA A 22 0.62 4.78 -1.55
C ALA A 22 -0.69 4.27 -0.94
N LEU A 23 -1.77 4.26 -1.72
CA LEU A 23 -3.06 3.76 -1.28
C LEU A 23 -3.07 2.23 -1.18
N ASP A 24 -2.43 1.50 -2.12
CA ASP A 24 -2.26 0.04 -2.00
C ASP A 24 -1.44 -0.34 -0.75
N PHE A 25 -0.45 0.49 -0.38
CA PHE A 25 0.31 0.30 0.87
C PHE A 25 -0.57 0.52 2.11
N ILE A 26 -1.36 1.58 2.15
CA ILE A 26 -2.33 1.83 3.23
C ILE A 26 -3.33 0.67 3.34
N ASN A 27 -3.72 0.09 2.22
CA ASN A 27 -4.69 -1.01 2.11
C ASN A 27 -4.11 -2.38 2.49
N THR A 28 -2.85 -2.50 2.89
CA THR A 28 -2.30 -3.76 3.42
C THR A 28 -2.88 -4.17 4.78
N THR A 29 -3.71 -3.32 5.40
CA THR A 29 -4.67 -3.71 6.43
C THR A 29 -6.05 -3.19 6.04
N PHE A 30 -7.07 -4.06 6.11
CA PHE A 30 -8.43 -3.74 5.68
C PHE A 30 -9.48 -4.53 6.48
N GLY A 31 -10.75 -4.12 6.32
CA GLY A 31 -11.87 -4.68 7.07
C GLY A 31 -12.09 -3.97 8.40
N VAL A 32 -13.22 -4.26 9.04
CA VAL A 32 -13.63 -3.68 10.31
C VAL A 32 -13.78 -4.78 11.35
N ASP A 33 -13.54 -4.46 12.61
CA ASP A 33 -13.71 -5.34 13.77
C ASP A 33 -13.15 -6.77 13.53
N GLU A 34 -13.95 -7.79 13.72
CA GLU A 34 -13.56 -9.19 13.55
C GLU A 34 -13.19 -9.55 12.09
N SER A 35 -13.65 -8.78 11.11
CA SER A 35 -13.28 -8.94 9.70
C SER A 35 -11.95 -8.29 9.33
N ARG A 36 -11.29 -7.61 10.28
CA ARG A 36 -10.00 -6.97 10.04
C ARG A 36 -8.96 -8.00 9.60
N ARG A 37 -8.23 -7.66 8.56
CA ARG A 37 -7.16 -8.48 7.94
C ARG A 37 -5.87 -7.69 7.90
N GLU A 38 -4.78 -8.33 8.26
CA GLU A 38 -3.43 -7.77 8.25
C GLU A 38 -2.55 -8.57 7.28
N CYS A 39 -2.07 -7.93 6.21
CA CYS A 39 -1.24 -8.59 5.19
C CYS A 39 0.24 -8.65 5.58
N PHE A 40 0.68 -7.83 6.52
CA PHE A 40 2.05 -7.81 6.99
C PHE A 40 2.19 -8.59 8.30
N ALA A 41 2.53 -9.87 8.20
CA ALA A 41 2.73 -10.75 9.36
C ALA A 41 4.23 -10.92 9.72
N SER A 42 5.14 -10.58 8.80
CA SER A 42 6.59 -10.78 8.97
C SER A 42 7.39 -9.85 8.06
N ASP A 43 8.71 -9.75 8.28
CA ASP A 43 9.62 -9.03 7.37
C ASP A 43 9.53 -9.59 5.94
N GLU A 44 9.36 -10.91 5.79
CA GLU A 44 9.26 -11.54 4.47
C GLU A 44 7.96 -11.13 3.74
N SER A 45 6.81 -11.04 4.44
CA SER A 45 5.56 -10.57 3.82
C SER A 45 5.68 -9.13 3.31
N VAL A 46 6.41 -8.26 4.03
CA VAL A 46 6.73 -6.90 3.57
C VAL A 46 7.63 -6.93 2.33
N LEU A 47 8.70 -7.73 2.35
CA LEU A 47 9.60 -7.87 1.20
C LEU A 47 8.88 -8.40 -0.05
N GLN A 48 8.00 -9.38 0.10
CA GLN A 48 7.18 -9.90 -0.99
C GLN A 48 6.27 -8.82 -1.57
N TRP A 49 5.64 -8.01 -0.72
CA TRP A 49 4.84 -6.88 -1.17
C TRP A 49 5.68 -5.86 -1.96
N LEU A 50 6.84 -5.47 -1.44
CA LEU A 50 7.77 -4.55 -2.12
C LEU A 50 8.26 -5.10 -3.47
N ARG A 51 8.48 -6.41 -3.59
CA ARG A 51 8.83 -7.06 -4.86
C ARG A 51 7.66 -7.03 -5.85
N ARG A 52 6.45 -7.38 -5.40
CA ARG A 52 5.23 -7.39 -6.24
C ARG A 52 4.88 -6.00 -6.78
N THR A 53 5.14 -4.95 -6.02
CA THR A 53 4.90 -3.55 -6.46
C THR A 53 6.02 -2.97 -7.32
N GLY A 54 7.10 -3.72 -7.59
CA GLY A 54 8.26 -3.21 -8.30
C GLY A 54 9.13 -2.26 -7.47
N SER A 55 8.82 -2.06 -6.18
CA SER A 55 9.58 -1.14 -5.31
C SER A 55 11.02 -1.60 -5.05
N MET A 56 11.35 -2.84 -5.40
CA MET A 56 12.70 -3.43 -5.27
C MET A 56 13.49 -3.45 -6.58
N THR A 57 12.98 -2.96 -7.70
CA THR A 57 13.63 -3.08 -9.02
C THR A 57 14.94 -2.29 -9.13
N ALA A 58 15.07 -1.18 -8.41
CA ALA A 58 16.28 -0.34 -8.42
C ALA A 58 17.31 -0.75 -7.35
N VAL A 59 17.10 -1.88 -6.67
CA VAL A 59 18.02 -2.34 -5.61
C VAL A 59 19.26 -2.97 -6.21
N SER A 60 20.43 -2.43 -5.84
CA SER A 60 21.74 -2.98 -6.17
C SER A 60 22.33 -3.75 -4.98
N GLY A 61 22.83 -4.96 -5.26
CA GLY A 61 23.38 -5.86 -4.23
C GLY A 61 22.31 -6.72 -3.52
N GLU A 62 22.76 -7.41 -2.50
CA GLU A 62 21.88 -8.28 -1.73
C GLU A 62 21.03 -7.49 -0.72
N VAL A 63 19.83 -8.03 -0.43
CA VAL A 63 19.00 -7.51 0.67
C VAL A 63 19.69 -7.85 1.99
N PRO A 64 20.04 -6.86 2.83
CA PRO A 64 20.71 -7.11 4.09
C PRO A 64 19.86 -7.96 5.04
N LYS A 65 20.52 -8.76 5.86
CA LYS A 65 19.85 -9.44 6.98
C LYS A 65 19.66 -8.48 8.14
N TRP A 66 18.54 -7.79 8.17
CA TRP A 66 18.19 -6.95 9.32
C TRP A 66 17.78 -7.80 10.52
N ARG A 67 17.77 -7.19 11.71
CA ARG A 67 17.20 -7.84 12.89
C ARG A 67 15.73 -8.17 12.64
N ARG A 68 15.35 -9.41 12.98
CA ARG A 68 13.97 -9.92 12.77
C ARG A 68 12.93 -8.96 13.32
N GLY A 69 11.89 -8.70 12.54
CA GLY A 69 10.75 -7.84 12.87
C GLY A 69 11.01 -6.34 12.71
N THR A 70 12.22 -5.91 12.33
CA THR A 70 12.51 -4.47 12.17
C THR A 70 11.87 -3.89 10.92
N LEU A 71 11.89 -4.61 9.80
CA LEU A 71 11.24 -4.16 8.57
C LEU A 71 9.72 -4.14 8.74
N LEU A 72 9.15 -5.19 9.35
CA LEU A 72 7.73 -5.24 9.68
C LEU A 72 7.29 -4.05 10.52
N LYS A 73 8.01 -3.78 11.61
CA LYS A 73 7.71 -2.64 12.48
C LYS A 73 7.77 -1.31 11.74
N ALA A 74 8.80 -1.10 10.93
CA ALA A 74 8.98 0.11 10.13
C ALA A 74 7.85 0.26 9.08
N ALA A 75 7.46 -0.83 8.42
CA ALA A 75 6.37 -0.82 7.45
C ALA A 75 5.02 -0.46 8.10
N ILE A 76 4.71 -1.04 9.25
CA ILE A 76 3.49 -0.72 9.99
C ILE A 76 3.49 0.75 10.43
N GLU A 77 4.59 1.26 10.98
CA GLU A 77 4.73 2.65 11.40
C GLU A 77 4.54 3.63 10.25
N LEU A 78 5.19 3.38 9.10
CA LEU A 78 5.03 4.20 7.89
C LEU A 78 3.59 4.15 7.39
N ARG A 79 2.96 2.98 7.38
CA ARG A 79 1.59 2.78 6.92
C ARG A 79 0.58 3.57 7.75
N GLU A 80 0.66 3.46 9.07
CA GLU A 80 -0.29 4.18 9.94
C GLU A 80 -0.09 5.70 9.85
N SER A 81 1.16 6.18 9.76
CA SER A 81 1.43 7.59 9.47
C SER A 81 0.87 8.03 8.12
N ALA A 82 1.03 7.23 7.07
CA ALA A 82 0.48 7.52 5.74
C ALA A 82 -1.05 7.59 5.78
N ARG A 83 -1.71 6.68 6.48
CA ARG A 83 -3.16 6.66 6.66
C ARG A 83 -3.66 7.95 7.30
N GLU A 84 -3.01 8.38 8.37
CA GLU A 84 -3.34 9.64 9.06
C GLU A 84 -3.14 10.85 8.15
N LEU A 85 -1.99 10.93 7.45
CA LEU A 85 -1.67 12.03 6.53
C LEU A 85 -2.68 12.13 5.38
N VAL A 86 -3.06 10.99 4.77
CA VAL A 86 -4.07 10.96 3.71
C VAL A 86 -5.44 11.39 4.25
N ALA A 87 -5.84 10.93 5.43
CA ALA A 87 -7.09 11.34 6.07
C ALA A 87 -7.11 12.84 6.40
N CYS A 88 -6.02 13.38 6.95
CA CYS A 88 -5.87 14.81 7.21
C CYS A 88 -5.96 15.62 5.92
N ARG A 89 -5.21 15.26 4.88
CA ARG A 89 -5.21 15.92 3.58
C ARG A 89 -6.60 15.93 2.93
N LYS A 90 -7.30 14.77 3.01
CA LYS A 90 -8.69 14.64 2.51
C LYS A 90 -9.67 15.55 3.25
N ALA A 91 -9.47 15.73 4.55
CA ALA A 91 -10.30 16.60 5.39
C ALA A 91 -9.88 18.08 5.38
N GLY A 92 -8.89 18.47 4.56
CA GLY A 92 -8.36 19.82 4.53
C GLY A 92 -7.60 20.23 5.80
N ARG A 93 -7.14 19.27 6.60
CA ARG A 93 -6.39 19.48 7.84
C ARG A 93 -4.89 19.26 7.64
N VAL A 94 -4.09 19.85 8.50
CA VAL A 94 -2.64 19.62 8.54
C VAL A 94 -2.37 18.35 9.34
N GLY A 95 -1.56 17.43 8.80
CA GLY A 95 -1.07 16.23 9.49
C GLY A 95 0.37 16.38 9.95
N ASN A 96 0.86 15.45 10.77
CA ASN A 96 2.25 15.43 11.23
C ASN A 96 3.14 14.59 10.29
N PRO A 97 4.06 15.20 9.50
CA PRO A 97 4.89 14.49 8.53
C PRO A 97 6.15 13.88 9.14
N ALA A 98 6.40 13.94 10.45
CA ALA A 98 7.69 13.57 11.06
C ALA A 98 8.13 12.14 10.73
N VAL A 99 7.20 11.17 10.79
CA VAL A 99 7.51 9.78 10.45
C VAL A 99 7.84 9.66 8.96
N LEU A 100 7.01 10.19 8.08
CA LEU A 100 7.26 10.15 6.63
C LEU A 100 8.61 10.79 6.26
N ASN A 101 8.92 11.95 6.83
CA ASN A 101 10.16 12.66 6.59
C ASN A 101 11.40 11.87 7.01
N ARG A 102 11.32 11.05 8.08
CA ARG A 102 12.41 10.16 8.48
C ARG A 102 12.71 9.12 7.38
N PHE A 103 11.69 8.53 6.76
CA PHE A 103 11.87 7.57 5.67
C PHE A 103 12.41 8.25 4.41
N LEU A 104 11.94 9.44 4.08
CA LEU A 104 12.43 10.21 2.93
C LEU A 104 13.90 10.60 3.10
N ALA A 105 14.32 11.02 4.30
CA ALA A 105 15.69 11.40 4.59
C ALA A 105 16.71 10.24 4.48
N LEU A 106 16.22 8.99 4.63
CA LEU A 106 17.05 7.78 4.54
C LEU A 106 16.99 7.11 3.16
N ASP A 107 16.38 7.76 2.16
CA ASP A 107 16.45 7.29 0.78
C ASP A 107 17.89 7.38 0.26
N SER A 108 18.46 6.23 -0.04
CA SER A 108 19.83 6.08 -0.56
C SER A 108 19.85 5.96 -2.09
N SER A 109 18.80 6.38 -2.77
CA SER A 109 18.73 6.30 -4.23
C SER A 109 19.64 7.33 -4.91
N HIS A 110 20.27 6.92 -6.01
CA HIS A 110 21.09 7.78 -6.86
C HIS A 110 21.01 7.30 -8.31
N LYS A 111 21.21 8.20 -9.23
CA LYS A 111 21.33 7.85 -10.65
C LYS A 111 22.76 7.38 -10.94
N GLN A 112 22.90 6.29 -11.72
CA GLN A 112 24.19 5.75 -12.13
C GLN A 112 24.23 5.63 -13.65
N LEU A 113 25.20 6.27 -14.29
CA LEU A 113 25.39 6.14 -15.73
C LEU A 113 25.89 4.72 -16.06
N GLU A 114 25.17 4.01 -16.90
CA GLU A 114 25.60 2.74 -17.50
C GLU A 114 25.85 2.93 -18.98
N TRP A 115 27.08 2.64 -19.42
CA TRP A 115 27.47 2.71 -20.81
C TRP A 115 28.11 1.40 -21.22
N ARG A 116 27.42 0.61 -22.00
CA ARG A 116 27.88 -0.70 -22.48
C ARG A 116 28.17 -0.63 -23.97
N GLN A 117 29.22 -1.32 -24.42
CA GLN A 117 29.61 -1.35 -25.84
C GLN A 117 28.44 -1.80 -26.73
N GLY A 118 28.17 -1.07 -27.82
CA GLY A 118 27.09 -1.38 -28.76
C GLY A 118 25.67 -1.01 -28.28
N LYS A 119 25.55 -0.33 -27.14
CA LYS A 119 24.25 0.15 -26.64
C LYS A 119 24.32 1.64 -26.29
N PRO A 120 23.22 2.39 -26.44
CA PRO A 120 23.19 3.77 -25.96
C PRO A 120 23.36 3.79 -24.43
N PRO A 121 23.97 4.86 -23.89
CA PRO A 121 24.09 5.03 -22.45
C PRO A 121 22.70 5.17 -21.79
N THR A 122 22.56 4.61 -20.59
CA THR A 122 21.34 4.70 -19.78
C THR A 122 21.67 5.26 -18.39
N LEU A 123 20.68 5.82 -17.72
CA LEU A 123 20.86 6.46 -16.41
C LEU A 123 19.83 5.87 -15.40
N PRO A 124 19.93 4.55 -15.09
CA PRO A 124 19.02 3.92 -14.16
C PRO A 124 19.18 4.48 -12.76
N LEU A 125 18.06 4.47 -12.00
CA LEU A 125 18.08 4.70 -10.57
C LEU A 125 18.65 3.46 -9.87
N GLN A 126 19.58 3.67 -8.95
CA GLN A 126 20.16 2.63 -8.10
C GLN A 126 19.86 2.95 -6.64
N ARG A 127 19.61 1.93 -5.82
CA ARG A 127 19.40 2.07 -4.39
C ARG A 127 20.16 0.99 -3.62
N ARG A 128 20.88 1.40 -2.59
CA ARG A 128 21.54 0.46 -1.66
C ARG A 128 20.72 0.34 -0.39
N LEU A 129 20.32 -0.88 -0.05
CA LEU A 129 19.53 -1.14 1.15
C LEU A 129 20.43 -1.24 2.38
N ARG A 130 20.79 -0.10 2.98
CA ARG A 130 21.57 -0.08 4.22
C ARG A 130 20.69 -0.19 5.47
N THR A 131 19.48 0.35 5.41
CA THR A 131 18.51 0.39 6.52
C THR A 131 17.14 -0.10 6.03
N VAL A 132 16.24 -0.42 6.95
CA VAL A 132 14.85 -0.80 6.60
C VAL A 132 14.08 0.39 6.02
N GLU A 133 14.40 1.61 6.44
CA GLU A 133 13.81 2.82 5.87
C GLU A 133 14.21 3.00 4.41
N ALA A 134 15.47 2.72 4.04
CA ALA A 134 15.91 2.75 2.65
C ALA A 134 15.14 1.73 1.78
N ALA A 135 14.75 0.59 2.33
CA ALA A 135 13.91 -0.38 1.62
C ALA A 135 12.48 0.13 1.39
N LEU A 136 11.94 0.91 2.33
CA LEU A 136 10.60 1.50 2.27
C LEU A 136 10.58 2.88 1.59
N ALA A 137 11.73 3.45 1.23
CA ALA A 137 11.82 4.77 0.62
C ALA A 137 11.01 4.93 -0.68
N PRO A 138 10.87 3.93 -1.59
CA PRO A 138 9.98 4.05 -2.75
C PRO A 138 8.53 4.29 -2.35
N VAL A 139 8.08 3.64 -1.30
CA VAL A 139 6.73 3.79 -0.76
C VAL A 139 6.58 5.16 -0.10
N ALA A 140 7.57 5.59 0.69
CA ALA A 140 7.58 6.92 1.29
C ALA A 140 7.53 8.02 0.22
N ASN A 141 8.29 7.88 -0.87
CA ASN A 141 8.23 8.80 -2.00
C ASN A 141 6.85 8.79 -2.69
N ALA A 142 6.23 7.62 -2.89
CA ALA A 142 4.89 7.54 -3.45
C ALA A 142 3.84 8.23 -2.53
N ILE A 143 3.95 8.06 -1.21
CA ILE A 143 3.09 8.75 -0.24
C ILE A 143 3.30 10.26 -0.34
N ALA A 144 4.54 10.74 -0.37
CA ALA A 144 4.83 12.16 -0.51
C ALA A 144 4.27 12.73 -1.82
N THR A 145 4.47 12.05 -2.94
CA THR A 145 3.92 12.42 -4.25
C THR A 145 2.39 12.48 -4.23
N LEU A 146 1.72 11.47 -3.66
CA LEU A 146 0.26 11.50 -3.52
C LEU A 146 -0.21 12.72 -2.71
N LEU A 147 0.47 13.05 -1.61
CA LEU A 147 0.09 14.16 -0.74
C LEU A 147 0.31 15.52 -1.38
N THR A 148 1.33 15.69 -2.22
CA THR A 148 1.71 16.97 -2.84
C THR A 148 1.07 17.19 -4.20
N GLU A 149 1.00 16.16 -5.03
CA GLU A 149 0.60 16.25 -6.44
C GLU A 149 -0.76 15.59 -6.72
N GLY A 150 -1.26 14.75 -5.79
CA GLY A 150 -2.51 14.01 -5.99
C GLY A 150 -3.75 14.93 -5.98
N ASP A 151 -4.69 14.70 -6.90
CA ASP A 151 -6.02 15.31 -6.80
C ASP A 151 -6.87 14.59 -5.75
N PHE A 152 -6.97 15.17 -4.58
CA PHE A 152 -7.74 14.60 -3.46
C PHE A 152 -9.26 14.60 -3.68
N LYS A 153 -9.79 15.20 -4.73
CA LYS A 153 -11.19 15.00 -5.14
C LYS A 153 -11.39 13.57 -5.65
N LEU A 154 -10.35 12.99 -6.26
CA LEU A 154 -10.34 11.65 -6.83
C LEU A 154 -9.87 10.56 -5.84
N VAL A 155 -9.24 10.93 -4.73
CA VAL A 155 -8.91 9.99 -3.64
C VAL A 155 -10.17 9.72 -2.83
N ARG A 156 -10.63 8.48 -2.82
CA ARG A 156 -11.91 8.08 -2.21
C ARG A 156 -11.77 6.87 -1.29
N ALA A 157 -12.56 6.84 -0.23
CA ALA A 157 -12.83 5.64 0.53
C ALA A 157 -13.93 4.81 -0.16
N CYS A 158 -13.87 3.49 -0.04
CA CYS A 158 -14.92 2.60 -0.53
C CYS A 158 -16.24 2.86 0.22
N GLU A 159 -17.36 2.95 -0.51
CA GLU A 159 -18.67 3.24 0.08
C GLU A 159 -19.34 2.01 0.75
N SER A 160 -18.70 0.83 0.75
CA SER A 160 -19.21 -0.33 1.47
C SER A 160 -18.97 -0.15 2.98
N SER A 161 -20.00 -0.33 3.80
CA SER A 161 -19.95 -0.20 5.27
C SER A 161 -18.85 -1.04 5.92
N ASP A 162 -18.55 -2.21 5.33
CA ASP A 162 -17.61 -3.19 5.87
C ASP A 162 -16.21 -3.07 5.23
N CYS A 163 -15.94 -1.95 4.53
CA CYS A 163 -14.70 -1.78 3.77
C CYS A 163 -13.97 -0.51 4.18
N THR A 164 -12.69 -0.65 4.51
CA THR A 164 -11.81 0.46 4.89
C THR A 164 -10.83 0.84 3.79
N LEU A 165 -10.97 0.25 2.58
CA LEU A 165 -10.05 0.47 1.48
C LEU A 165 -10.20 1.86 0.85
N TRP A 166 -9.07 2.45 0.51
CA TRP A 166 -8.97 3.69 -0.26
C TRP A 166 -8.60 3.37 -1.70
N PHE A 167 -8.98 4.24 -2.65
CA PHE A 167 -8.56 4.15 -4.04
C PHE A 167 -8.48 5.54 -4.69
N TYR A 168 -7.68 5.63 -5.74
CA TYR A 168 -7.62 6.79 -6.63
C TYR A 168 -8.57 6.53 -7.80
N ASP A 169 -9.60 7.36 -7.98
CA ASP A 169 -10.55 7.18 -9.08
C ASP A 169 -9.96 7.66 -10.41
N ARG A 170 -9.28 6.77 -11.10
CA ARG A 170 -8.72 7.00 -12.44
C ARG A 170 -9.69 6.68 -13.56
N THR A 171 -10.97 6.40 -13.26
CA THR A 171 -11.98 6.14 -14.29
C THR A 171 -12.30 7.42 -15.07
N LYS A 172 -12.64 7.28 -16.35
CA LYS A 172 -12.95 8.42 -17.23
C LYS A 172 -14.10 9.29 -16.69
N ALA A 173 -15.06 8.68 -16.02
CA ALA A 173 -16.25 9.38 -15.51
C ALA A 173 -16.08 9.90 -14.07
N HIS A 174 -15.03 9.52 -13.35
CA HIS A 174 -14.79 9.88 -11.94
C HIS A 174 -15.97 9.59 -11.00
N HIS A 175 -16.69 8.47 -11.23
CA HIS A 175 -17.87 8.06 -10.48
C HIS A 175 -17.68 6.71 -9.77
N ARG A 176 -16.45 6.24 -9.60
CA ARG A 176 -16.15 5.00 -8.89
C ARG A 176 -16.52 5.15 -7.42
N ARG A 177 -17.38 4.25 -6.95
CA ARG A 177 -17.88 4.20 -5.57
C ARG A 177 -17.25 3.09 -4.74
N TRP A 178 -16.77 2.02 -5.39
CA TRP A 178 -16.29 0.80 -4.77
C TRP A 178 -14.81 0.58 -5.04
N CYS A 179 -14.09 0.05 -4.05
CA CYS A 179 -12.68 -0.35 -4.23
C CYS A 179 -12.50 -1.38 -5.36
N SER A 180 -13.50 -2.24 -5.56
CA SER A 180 -13.57 -3.18 -6.68
C SER A 180 -15.03 -3.56 -6.92
N MET A 181 -15.40 -3.69 -8.21
CA MET A 181 -16.73 -4.20 -8.57
C MET A 181 -16.91 -5.65 -8.14
N ALA A 182 -15.87 -6.49 -8.29
CA ALA A 182 -15.91 -7.90 -7.92
C ALA A 182 -16.10 -8.11 -6.41
N MET A 183 -15.53 -7.25 -5.58
CA MET A 183 -15.61 -7.35 -4.12
C MET A 183 -16.83 -6.58 -3.56
N CYS A 184 -16.76 -5.28 -3.55
CA CYS A 184 -17.76 -4.44 -2.87
C CYS A 184 -18.95 -4.07 -3.76
N GLY A 185 -18.71 -3.83 -5.06
CA GLY A 185 -19.78 -3.44 -5.98
C GLY A 185 -20.85 -4.52 -6.16
N ASN A 186 -20.46 -5.79 -6.31
CA ASN A 186 -21.40 -6.90 -6.43
C ASN A 186 -22.14 -7.16 -5.11
N ARG A 187 -21.48 -7.05 -3.95
CA ARG A 187 -22.15 -7.13 -2.65
C ARG A 187 -23.24 -6.06 -2.50
N ALA A 188 -22.91 -4.82 -2.86
CA ALA A 188 -23.88 -3.72 -2.81
C ALA A 188 -25.07 -3.93 -3.75
N LYS A 189 -24.87 -4.46 -4.97
CA LYS A 189 -25.94 -4.81 -5.89
C LYS A 189 -26.87 -5.90 -5.32
N VAL A 190 -26.31 -6.96 -4.73
CA VAL A 190 -27.07 -8.05 -4.13
C VAL A 190 -27.86 -7.54 -2.93
N ALA A 191 -27.26 -6.71 -2.06
CA ALA A 191 -27.95 -6.10 -0.92
C ALA A 191 -29.13 -5.22 -1.36
N ALA A 192 -28.92 -4.36 -2.36
CA ALA A 192 -29.97 -3.51 -2.92
C ALA A 192 -31.11 -4.31 -3.59
N PHE A 193 -30.79 -5.44 -4.23
CA PHE A 193 -31.81 -6.34 -4.81
C PHE A 193 -32.66 -6.99 -3.71
N ARG A 194 -32.01 -7.54 -2.66
CA ARG A 194 -32.72 -8.17 -1.53
C ARG A 194 -33.60 -7.16 -0.78
N ALA A 195 -33.14 -5.94 -0.58
CA ALA A 195 -33.92 -4.88 0.08
C ALA A 195 -35.19 -4.52 -0.69
N ARG A 196 -35.14 -4.53 -2.03
CA ARG A 196 -36.34 -4.28 -2.87
C ARG A 196 -37.35 -5.42 -2.77
N GLN A 197 -36.89 -6.68 -2.71
CA GLN A 197 -37.78 -7.83 -2.60
C GLN A 197 -38.41 -8.00 -1.21
N ALA A 198 -37.80 -7.43 -0.17
CA ALA A 198 -38.33 -7.49 1.21
C ALA A 198 -39.31 -6.33 1.52
N GLY A 199 -39.42 -5.35 0.63
CA GLY A 199 -40.32 -4.20 0.76
C GLY A 199 -41.61 -4.30 -0.09
N ASP A 200 -41.75 -5.37 -0.88
CA ASP A 200 -42.97 -5.79 -1.57
C ASP A 200 -43.63 -6.92 -0.76
#